data_b37c3072c4882be8ef527dce2a68f90d
#
_entry.id   b37c3072c4882be8ef527dce2a68f90d
#
_cell.length_a   1.000
_cell.length_b   1.000
_cell.length_c   1.000
_cell.angle_alpha   90.00
_cell.angle_beta   90.00
_cell.angle_gamma   90.00
#
_symmetry.space_group_name_H-M   'P 1'
#
loop_
_entity.id
_entity.type
_entity.pdbx_description
1 polymer ?
#
loop_
_entity_poly.entity_id
_entity_poly.type
_entity_poly.pdbx_seq_one_letter_code
_entity_poly.pdbx_strand_id
1 'polypeptide(L)'
;ESQAWQNLQELGQADMQQLCQQGRNRWNEVLGKIEVEDEDIDHLRTFYSCLYRSVLFPRAFYEKNAAGEVVHYSPYSGTVQKGYMFTDTGFWDTFRCLFPLLNLMYPSVNEKIQAGLANTYLESGFLPEWASPGHRGCMVGNNSASVVADAYLSGLRGYDAETLWQAVVHGANAVHPEVNSTGRHGFEYYNKLGYVPYLSLIHISEPTR
;
A
#
# COMPACT_ATOMS: atom_id res chain seq x y z
N GLU A 1 10.99 4.07 23.93
CA GLU A 1 11.52 5.42 24.27
C GLU A 1 12.72 5.81 23.40
N SER A 2 13.77 4.97 23.28
CA SER A 2 14.98 5.29 22.50
C SER A 2 14.70 5.61 21.04
N GLN A 3 13.82 4.84 20.38
CA GLN A 3 13.41 5.06 18.99
C GLN A 3 12.63 6.40 18.83
N ALA A 4 11.75 6.73 19.77
CA ALA A 4 11.03 8.00 19.74
C ALA A 4 11.99 9.21 19.88
N TRP A 5 13.01 9.10 20.72
CA TRP A 5 14.05 10.12 20.84
C TRP A 5 14.87 10.25 19.55
N GLN A 6 15.18 9.14 18.90
CA GLN A 6 15.88 9.15 17.61
C GLN A 6 15.04 9.84 16.53
N ASN A 7 13.76 9.52 16.43
CA ASN A 7 12.86 10.16 15.46
C ASN A 7 12.73 11.67 15.72
N LEU A 8 12.74 12.09 16.99
CA LEU A 8 12.73 13.50 17.35
C LEU A 8 13.99 14.24 16.88
N GLN A 9 15.14 13.56 16.86
CA GLN A 9 16.39 14.14 16.36
C GLN A 9 16.37 14.49 14.87
N GLU A 10 15.47 13.88 14.08
CA GLU A 10 15.29 14.23 12.67
C GLU A 10 14.84 15.68 12.47
N LEU A 11 14.19 16.28 13.47
CA LEU A 11 13.81 17.69 13.44
C LEU A 11 15.02 18.64 13.65
N GLY A 12 16.13 18.12 14.19
CA GLY A 12 17.31 18.90 14.52
C GLY A 12 17.00 20.02 15.50
N GLN A 13 17.56 21.20 15.25
CA GLN A 13 17.30 22.42 16.03
C GLN A 13 16.41 23.42 15.26
N ALA A 14 15.64 22.93 14.28
CA ALA A 14 14.79 23.78 13.47
C ALA A 14 13.65 24.38 14.32
N ASP A 15 13.46 25.68 14.17
CA ASP A 15 12.30 26.37 14.76
C ASP A 15 11.03 26.07 13.94
N MET A 16 9.87 26.50 14.46
CA MET A 16 8.58 26.28 13.81
C MET A 16 8.51 26.87 12.40
N GLN A 17 9.13 28.03 12.16
CA GLN A 17 9.11 28.67 10.85
C GLN A 17 9.93 27.84 9.85
N GLN A 18 11.10 27.36 10.26
CA GLN A 18 11.97 26.48 9.46
C GLN A 18 11.26 25.16 9.15
N LEU A 19 10.58 24.53 10.13
CA LEU A 19 9.80 23.31 9.91
C LEU A 19 8.66 23.53 8.91
N CYS A 20 7.92 24.64 9.02
CA CYS A 20 6.89 25.00 8.06
C CYS A 20 7.47 25.19 6.65
N GLN A 21 8.63 25.80 6.52
CA GLN A 21 9.29 25.99 5.23
C GLN A 21 9.77 24.66 4.65
N GLN A 22 10.36 23.78 5.46
CA GLN A 22 10.76 22.44 5.05
C GLN A 22 9.56 21.63 4.56
N GLY A 23 8.43 21.67 5.29
CA GLY A 23 7.19 21.03 4.89
C GLY A 23 6.66 21.53 3.55
N ARG A 24 6.65 22.86 3.34
CA ARG A 24 6.28 23.46 2.04
C ARG A 24 7.19 23.00 0.91
N ASN A 25 8.50 23.01 1.13
CA ASN A 25 9.47 22.58 0.14
C ASN A 25 9.24 21.10 -0.23
N ARG A 26 9.00 20.24 0.77
CA ARG A 26 8.73 18.82 0.54
C ARG A 26 7.43 18.60 -0.24
N TRP A 27 6.37 19.31 0.08
CA TRP A 27 5.13 19.22 -0.68
C TRP A 27 5.26 19.78 -2.09
N ASN A 28 5.99 20.87 -2.29
CA ASN A 28 6.27 21.40 -3.62
C ASN A 28 7.07 20.40 -4.48
N GLU A 29 8.04 19.69 -3.90
CA GLU A 29 8.76 18.62 -4.59
C GLU A 29 7.85 17.47 -5.02
N VAL A 30 6.89 17.09 -4.17
CA VAL A 30 5.94 16.00 -4.46
C VAL A 30 4.91 16.44 -5.49
N LEU A 31 4.24 17.56 -5.28
CA LEU A 31 3.15 18.02 -6.13
C LEU A 31 3.63 18.67 -7.44
N GLY A 32 4.79 19.30 -7.42
CA GLY A 32 5.39 19.97 -8.59
C GLY A 32 5.93 19.01 -9.66
N LYS A 33 5.71 17.70 -9.52
CA LYS A 33 5.97 16.75 -10.62
C LYS A 33 5.00 16.91 -11.79
N ILE A 34 3.86 17.54 -11.56
CA ILE A 34 2.90 17.92 -12.58
C ILE A 34 2.67 19.40 -12.43
N GLU A 35 3.04 20.16 -13.46
CA GLU A 35 2.77 21.59 -13.55
C GLU A 35 1.56 21.78 -14.46
N VAL A 36 0.56 22.50 -13.95
CA VAL A 36 -0.68 22.81 -14.66
C VAL A 36 -0.86 24.31 -14.73
N GLU A 37 -1.13 24.81 -15.93
CA GLU A 37 -1.50 26.20 -16.17
C GLU A 37 -2.98 26.28 -16.53
N ASP A 38 -3.73 27.15 -15.86
CA ASP A 38 -5.14 27.42 -16.11
C ASP A 38 -5.43 28.87 -15.70
N GLU A 39 -6.29 29.54 -16.44
CA GLU A 39 -6.73 30.91 -16.12
C GLU A 39 -7.66 30.93 -14.90
N ASP A 40 -8.37 29.85 -14.65
CA ASP A 40 -9.25 29.67 -13.48
C ASP A 40 -8.49 29.09 -12.29
N ILE A 41 -8.29 29.92 -11.27
CA ILE A 41 -7.62 29.52 -10.03
C ILE A 41 -8.34 28.40 -9.28
N ASP A 42 -9.64 28.23 -9.42
CA ASP A 42 -10.40 27.19 -8.75
C ASP A 42 -10.19 25.82 -9.42
N HIS A 43 -9.92 25.80 -10.73
CA HIS A 43 -9.45 24.59 -11.41
C HIS A 43 -8.08 24.16 -10.86
N LEU A 44 -7.11 25.06 -10.72
CA LEU A 44 -5.80 24.78 -10.15
C LEU A 44 -5.90 24.27 -8.70
N ARG A 45 -6.73 24.92 -7.87
CA ARG A 45 -6.98 24.48 -6.49
C ARG A 45 -7.58 23.08 -6.43
N THR A 46 -8.53 22.79 -7.31
CA THR A 46 -9.16 21.49 -7.41
C THR A 46 -8.13 20.43 -7.81
N PHE A 47 -7.36 20.69 -8.87
CA PHE A 47 -6.33 19.77 -9.34
C PHE A 47 -5.32 19.42 -8.25
N TYR A 48 -4.68 20.44 -7.65
CA TYR A 48 -3.65 20.19 -6.64
C TYR A 48 -4.21 19.64 -5.33
N SER A 49 -5.45 19.95 -4.96
CA SER A 49 -6.12 19.33 -3.82
C SER A 49 -6.39 17.85 -4.07
N CYS A 50 -6.78 17.46 -5.28
CA CYS A 50 -6.96 16.06 -5.66
C CYS A 50 -5.62 15.32 -5.70
N LEU A 51 -4.58 15.91 -6.30
CA LEU A 51 -3.25 15.32 -6.34
C LEU A 51 -2.68 15.13 -4.93
N TYR A 52 -2.80 16.14 -4.05
CA TYR A 52 -2.42 16.03 -2.64
C TYR A 52 -3.11 14.85 -1.94
N ARG A 53 -4.42 14.72 -2.08
CA ARG A 53 -5.18 13.62 -1.47
C ARG A 53 -4.76 12.26 -2.02
N SER A 54 -4.43 12.17 -3.30
CA SER A 54 -3.98 10.93 -3.95
C SER A 54 -2.66 10.40 -3.36
N VAL A 55 -1.82 11.26 -2.79
CA VAL A 55 -0.51 10.87 -2.24
C VAL A 55 -0.47 10.84 -0.71
N LEU A 56 -1.62 10.96 -0.03
CA LEU A 56 -1.70 10.83 1.43
C LEU A 56 -1.65 9.38 1.91
N PHE A 57 -2.09 8.44 1.08
CA PHE A 57 -2.19 7.01 1.41
C PHE A 57 -1.60 6.16 0.28
N PRO A 58 -1.06 4.96 0.59
CA PRO A 58 -0.89 4.39 1.93
C PRO A 58 0.14 5.17 2.74
N ARG A 59 -0.03 5.16 4.07
CA ARG A 59 0.93 5.78 4.97
C ARG A 59 2.14 4.89 5.21
N ALA A 60 3.33 5.50 5.29
CA ALA A 60 4.53 4.83 5.74
C ALA A 60 4.36 4.36 7.20
N PHE A 61 4.59 3.08 7.44
CA PHE A 61 4.52 2.44 8.74
C PHE A 61 5.88 1.80 9.06
N TYR A 62 6.92 2.55 8.86
CA TYR A 62 8.31 2.17 9.09
C TYR A 62 9.11 3.36 9.58
N GLU A 63 10.25 3.09 10.16
CA GLU A 63 11.19 4.09 10.65
C GLU A 63 12.63 3.61 10.46
N LYS A 64 13.62 4.45 10.78
CA LYS A 64 15.03 4.06 10.78
C LYS A 64 15.49 3.85 12.21
N ASN A 65 16.18 2.75 12.46
CA ASN A 65 16.83 2.50 13.74
C ASN A 65 18.16 3.26 13.87
N ALA A 66 18.84 3.16 15.02
CA ALA A 66 20.10 3.83 15.29
C ALA A 66 21.25 3.45 14.32
N ALA A 67 21.16 2.31 13.65
CA ALA A 67 22.10 1.90 12.61
C ALA A 67 21.71 2.42 11.20
N GLY A 68 20.60 3.17 11.08
CA GLY A 68 20.10 3.67 9.81
C GLY A 68 19.33 2.62 8.99
N GLU A 69 19.10 1.42 9.56
CA GLU A 69 18.34 0.37 8.90
C GLU A 69 16.83 0.68 8.95
N VAL A 70 16.12 0.37 7.87
CA VAL A 70 14.66 0.47 7.82
C VAL A 70 14.04 -0.68 8.63
N VAL A 71 13.19 -0.32 9.59
CA VAL A 71 12.50 -1.25 10.48
C VAL A 71 11.04 -0.84 10.65
N HIS A 72 10.20 -1.79 11.02
CA HIS A 72 8.81 -1.52 11.38
C HIS A 72 8.37 -2.39 12.55
N TYR A 73 7.35 -1.95 13.28
CA TYR A 73 6.68 -2.79 14.27
C TYR A 73 5.61 -3.62 13.56
N SER A 74 5.83 -4.93 13.48
CA SER A 74 4.90 -5.82 12.78
C SER A 74 3.55 -5.88 13.48
N PRO A 75 2.45 -5.57 12.79
CA PRO A 75 1.10 -5.75 13.34
C PRO A 75 0.68 -7.22 13.43
N TYR A 76 1.48 -8.12 12.87
CA TYR A 76 1.21 -9.56 12.82
C TYR A 76 1.94 -10.32 13.92
N SER A 77 3.23 -10.05 14.11
CA SER A 77 4.05 -10.72 15.12
C SER A 77 4.17 -9.96 16.44
N GLY A 78 3.83 -8.65 16.46
CA GLY A 78 4.00 -7.80 17.64
C GLY A 78 5.46 -7.53 18.00
N THR A 79 6.37 -7.65 17.05
CA THR A 79 7.81 -7.43 17.22
C THR A 79 8.37 -6.50 16.15
N VAL A 80 9.54 -5.92 16.40
CA VAL A 80 10.24 -5.12 15.40
C VAL A 80 10.85 -6.03 14.34
N GLN A 81 10.53 -5.75 13.09
CA GLN A 81 11.00 -6.46 11.91
C GLN A 81 11.79 -5.53 10.99
N LYS A 82 12.62 -6.09 10.09
CA LYS A 82 13.37 -5.33 9.10
C LYS A 82 12.54 -5.04 7.85
N GLY A 83 12.79 -3.89 7.23
CA GLY A 83 12.23 -3.51 5.95
C GLY A 83 11.03 -2.58 6.04
N TYR A 84 10.46 -2.29 4.88
CA TYR A 84 9.33 -1.39 4.73
C TYR A 84 8.02 -2.04 5.16
N MET A 85 7.10 -1.22 5.67
CA MET A 85 5.71 -1.54 5.90
C MET A 85 4.86 -0.31 5.58
N PHE A 86 3.67 -0.53 5.03
CA PHE A 86 2.71 0.53 4.73
C PHE A 86 1.33 0.14 5.23
N THR A 87 0.52 1.14 5.54
CA THR A 87 -0.79 0.95 6.14
C THR A 87 -1.83 1.94 5.61
N ASP A 88 -3.07 1.76 6.03
CA ASP A 88 -4.23 2.61 5.76
C ASP A 88 -4.55 2.72 4.27
N THR A 89 -4.69 1.56 3.63
CA THR A 89 -5.17 1.49 2.25
C THR A 89 -6.05 0.28 2.02
N GLY A 90 -7.12 0.47 1.24
CA GLY A 90 -7.96 -0.57 0.67
C GLY A 90 -7.63 -0.77 -0.80
N PHE A 91 -7.26 -1.98 -1.17
CA PHE A 91 -6.77 -2.24 -2.54
C PHE A 91 -7.89 -2.25 -3.57
N TRP A 92 -9.12 -2.59 -3.18
CA TRP A 92 -10.30 -2.49 -4.06
C TRP A 92 -10.54 -1.05 -4.55
N ASP A 93 -10.31 -0.06 -3.67
CA ASP A 93 -10.48 1.36 -4.01
C ASP A 93 -9.33 1.89 -4.87
N THR A 94 -8.11 1.40 -4.64
CA THR A 94 -6.88 2.07 -5.08
C THR A 94 -6.22 1.43 -6.31
N PHE A 95 -6.50 0.14 -6.62
CA PHE A 95 -5.81 -0.56 -7.71
C PHE A 95 -6.09 0.03 -9.10
N ARG A 96 -7.27 0.65 -9.29
CA ARG A 96 -7.70 1.15 -10.61
C ARG A 96 -6.98 2.43 -11.05
N CYS A 97 -6.69 3.32 -10.12
CA CYS A 97 -6.17 4.66 -10.45
C CYS A 97 -4.94 5.04 -9.64
N LEU A 98 -4.97 4.86 -8.30
CA LEU A 98 -3.88 5.32 -7.46
C LEU A 98 -2.58 4.57 -7.73
N PHE A 99 -2.59 3.24 -7.75
CA PHE A 99 -1.37 2.48 -7.98
C PHE A 99 -0.80 2.65 -9.39
N PRO A 100 -1.61 2.70 -10.48
CA PRO A 100 -1.13 3.15 -11.79
C PRO A 100 -0.50 4.55 -11.79
N LEU A 101 -1.09 5.50 -11.07
CA LEU A 101 -0.49 6.83 -10.89
C LEU A 101 0.85 6.75 -10.16
N LEU A 102 0.96 5.94 -9.10
CA LEU A 102 2.20 5.74 -8.37
C LEU A 102 3.28 5.09 -9.25
N ASN A 103 2.92 4.12 -10.10
CA ASN A 103 3.85 3.53 -11.06
C ASN A 103 4.45 4.57 -11.99
N LEU A 104 3.62 5.50 -12.47
CA LEU A 104 4.02 6.53 -13.42
C LEU A 104 4.81 7.67 -12.75
N MET A 105 4.28 8.22 -11.67
CA MET A 105 4.76 9.47 -11.08
C MET A 105 5.71 9.28 -9.90
N TYR A 106 5.56 8.19 -9.16
CA TYR A 106 6.28 7.94 -7.91
C TYR A 106 6.81 6.48 -7.82
N PRO A 107 7.52 5.98 -8.87
CA PRO A 107 7.93 4.57 -8.94
C PRO A 107 8.74 4.13 -7.72
N SER A 108 9.69 4.96 -7.25
CA SER A 108 10.51 4.64 -6.07
C SER A 108 9.72 4.53 -4.76
N VAL A 109 8.56 5.20 -4.66
CA VAL A 109 7.65 5.05 -3.53
C VAL A 109 6.89 3.74 -3.65
N ASN A 110 6.39 3.43 -4.86
CA ASN A 110 5.66 2.18 -5.07
C ASN A 110 6.57 0.96 -4.91
N GLU A 111 7.84 1.00 -5.30
CA GLU A 111 8.80 -0.08 -5.02
C GLU A 111 8.91 -0.37 -3.52
N LYS A 112 8.93 0.66 -2.67
CA LYS A 112 8.91 0.48 -1.21
C LYS A 112 7.59 -0.10 -0.72
N ILE A 113 6.47 0.29 -1.33
CA ILE A 113 5.15 -0.28 -1.01
C ILE A 113 5.11 -1.76 -1.39
N GLN A 114 5.65 -2.14 -2.57
CA GLN A 114 5.75 -3.54 -2.98
C GLN A 114 6.65 -4.34 -2.03
N ALA A 115 7.77 -3.78 -1.58
CA ALA A 115 8.62 -4.40 -0.56
C ALA A 115 7.85 -4.57 0.78
N GLY A 116 7.02 -3.61 1.15
CA GLY A 116 6.13 -3.72 2.31
C GLY A 116 5.08 -4.81 2.17
N LEU A 117 4.52 -5.01 0.97
CA LEU A 117 3.60 -6.10 0.68
C LEU A 117 4.29 -7.47 0.76
N ALA A 118 5.55 -7.58 0.31
CA ALA A 118 6.34 -8.80 0.49
C ALA A 118 6.55 -9.11 1.98
N ASN A 119 6.91 -8.10 2.79
CA ASN A 119 7.02 -8.26 4.24
C ASN A 119 5.69 -8.67 4.88
N THR A 120 4.57 -8.06 4.47
CA THR A 120 3.24 -8.46 4.95
C THR A 120 2.97 -9.93 4.69
N TYR A 121 3.28 -10.42 3.50
CA TYR A 121 3.12 -11.84 3.17
C TYR A 121 4.03 -12.75 4.02
N LEU A 122 5.30 -12.39 4.17
CA LEU A 122 6.25 -13.17 4.98
C LEU A 122 5.85 -13.26 6.47
N GLU A 123 5.21 -12.21 6.98
CA GLU A 123 4.83 -12.13 8.39
C GLU A 123 3.43 -12.68 8.69
N SER A 124 2.49 -12.62 7.73
CA SER A 124 1.10 -13.03 7.93
C SER A 124 0.66 -14.24 7.09
N GLY A 125 1.44 -14.61 6.07
CA GLY A 125 1.09 -15.63 5.09
C GLY A 125 0.18 -15.15 3.95
N PHE A 126 -0.31 -13.91 3.97
CA PHE A 126 -1.24 -13.39 2.96
C PHE A 126 -0.93 -11.95 2.56
N LEU A 127 -1.30 -11.58 1.32
CA LEU A 127 -1.42 -10.17 0.94
C LEU A 127 -2.70 -9.59 1.56
N PRO A 128 -2.68 -8.31 1.98
CA PRO A 128 -3.85 -7.66 2.56
C PRO A 128 -4.82 -7.20 1.47
N GLU A 129 -6.12 -7.21 1.75
CA GLU A 129 -7.12 -6.49 0.95
C GLU A 129 -7.45 -5.12 1.55
N TRP A 130 -7.33 -5.00 2.86
CA TRP A 130 -7.28 -3.74 3.60
C TRP A 130 -6.24 -3.86 4.72
N ALA A 131 -5.27 -2.94 4.72
CA ALA A 131 -4.28 -2.82 5.77
C ALA A 131 -4.58 -1.61 6.68
N SER A 132 -4.69 -1.83 8.03
CA SER A 132 -4.92 -0.73 8.97
C SER A 132 -4.76 -1.16 10.46
N PRO A 133 -3.53 -1.23 10.99
CA PRO A 133 -2.27 -1.54 10.30
C PRO A 133 -2.16 -2.98 9.82
N GLY A 134 -2.79 -3.96 10.44
CA GLY A 134 -2.84 -5.36 9.99
C GLY A 134 -4.02 -5.62 9.04
N HIS A 135 -4.29 -6.91 8.78
CA HIS A 135 -5.44 -7.29 7.97
C HIS A 135 -6.77 -6.82 8.58
N ARG A 136 -7.65 -6.28 7.74
CA ARG A 136 -9.02 -5.93 8.09
C ARG A 136 -10.01 -6.77 7.27
N GLY A 137 -10.99 -7.36 7.94
CA GLY A 137 -12.04 -8.19 7.32
C GLY A 137 -13.19 -7.36 6.73
N CYS A 138 -12.93 -6.37 5.91
CA CYS A 138 -13.96 -5.45 5.42
C CYS A 138 -13.94 -5.16 3.91
N MET A 139 -12.99 -5.72 3.17
CA MET A 139 -12.90 -5.57 1.71
C MET A 139 -13.14 -6.88 0.99
N VAL A 140 -13.35 -6.79 -0.32
CA VAL A 140 -13.66 -7.91 -1.18
C VAL A 140 -12.65 -8.07 -2.30
N GLY A 141 -12.50 -9.30 -2.82
CA GLY A 141 -11.64 -9.63 -3.94
C GLY A 141 -10.16 -9.76 -3.57
N ASN A 142 -9.32 -9.97 -4.59
CA ASN A 142 -7.86 -10.09 -4.47
C ASN A 142 -7.17 -8.94 -5.22
N ASN A 143 -7.51 -7.71 -4.86
CA ASN A 143 -7.07 -6.52 -5.58
C ASN A 143 -5.62 -6.15 -5.29
N SER A 144 -5.07 -6.58 -4.16
CA SER A 144 -3.64 -6.50 -3.88
C SER A 144 -2.81 -7.27 -4.92
N ALA A 145 -3.31 -8.41 -5.40
CA ALA A 145 -2.66 -9.16 -6.50
C ALA A 145 -2.61 -8.34 -7.80
N SER A 146 -3.65 -7.55 -8.10
CA SER A 146 -3.67 -6.65 -9.26
C SER A 146 -2.60 -5.55 -9.13
N VAL A 147 -2.46 -4.99 -7.92
CA VAL A 147 -1.43 -3.97 -7.63
C VAL A 147 -0.01 -4.52 -7.79
N VAL A 148 0.24 -5.74 -7.32
CA VAL A 148 1.53 -6.42 -7.49
C VAL A 148 1.82 -6.68 -8.97
N ALA A 149 0.85 -7.21 -9.70
CA ALA A 149 1.00 -7.51 -11.13
C ALA A 149 1.26 -6.24 -11.96
N ASP A 150 0.50 -5.17 -11.69
CA ASP A 150 0.64 -3.88 -12.38
C ASP A 150 2.02 -3.25 -12.15
N ALA A 151 2.51 -3.25 -10.91
CA ALA A 151 3.85 -2.76 -10.58
C ALA A 151 4.94 -3.55 -11.34
N TYR A 152 4.83 -4.86 -11.37
CA TYR A 152 5.80 -5.72 -12.09
C TYR A 152 5.76 -5.47 -13.60
N LEU A 153 4.57 -5.41 -14.21
CA LEU A 153 4.38 -5.17 -15.64
C LEU A 153 4.80 -3.75 -16.05
N SER A 154 4.65 -2.78 -15.15
CA SER A 154 5.13 -1.41 -15.34
C SER A 154 6.65 -1.26 -15.21
N GLY A 155 7.37 -2.36 -14.94
CA GLY A 155 8.83 -2.36 -14.92
C GLY A 155 9.49 -2.05 -13.58
N LEU A 156 8.73 -1.93 -12.49
CA LEU A 156 9.28 -1.73 -11.15
C LEU A 156 10.01 -3.00 -10.67
N ARG A 157 11.20 -2.84 -10.07
CA ARG A 157 12.08 -3.98 -9.70
C ARG A 157 12.79 -3.84 -8.34
N GLY A 158 12.61 -2.77 -7.62
CA GLY A 158 13.29 -2.50 -6.35
C GLY A 158 12.80 -3.31 -5.14
N TYR A 159 12.23 -4.52 -5.37
CA TYR A 159 11.63 -5.38 -4.35
C TYR A 159 11.75 -6.87 -4.74
N ASP A 160 11.44 -7.77 -3.80
CA ASP A 160 11.42 -9.22 -4.04
C ASP A 160 10.16 -9.65 -4.80
N ALA A 161 10.27 -9.70 -6.12
CA ALA A 161 9.18 -10.09 -7.01
C ALA A 161 8.81 -11.58 -6.89
N GLU A 162 9.77 -12.46 -6.55
CA GLU A 162 9.50 -13.87 -6.36
C GLU A 162 8.62 -14.12 -5.13
N THR A 163 8.95 -13.50 -4.02
CA THR A 163 8.10 -13.56 -2.82
C THR A 163 6.69 -13.05 -3.10
N LEU A 164 6.55 -11.94 -3.84
CA LEU A 164 5.23 -11.42 -4.22
C LEU A 164 4.48 -12.34 -5.19
N TRP A 165 5.16 -12.99 -6.11
CA TRP A 165 4.56 -14.01 -6.98
C TRP A 165 3.98 -15.16 -6.15
N GLN A 166 4.76 -15.69 -5.21
CA GLN A 166 4.31 -16.74 -4.30
C GLN A 166 3.10 -16.29 -3.47
N ALA A 167 3.10 -15.04 -3.00
CA ALA A 167 1.99 -14.46 -2.27
C ALA A 167 0.70 -14.39 -3.09
N VAL A 168 0.80 -13.98 -4.36
CA VAL A 168 -0.34 -13.92 -5.30
C VAL A 168 -0.88 -15.32 -5.56
N VAL A 169 -0.02 -16.29 -5.86
CA VAL A 169 -0.42 -17.69 -6.10
C VAL A 169 -1.05 -18.29 -4.85
N HIS A 170 -0.47 -18.04 -3.66
CA HIS A 170 -1.04 -18.52 -2.40
C HIS A 170 -2.44 -17.92 -2.18
N GLY A 171 -2.59 -16.60 -2.27
CA GLY A 171 -3.87 -15.92 -2.07
C GLY A 171 -4.95 -16.33 -3.08
N ALA A 172 -4.56 -16.74 -4.29
CA ALA A 172 -5.49 -17.26 -5.30
C ALA A 172 -5.99 -18.69 -4.99
N ASN A 173 -5.32 -19.44 -4.11
CA ASN A 173 -5.58 -20.84 -3.80
C ASN A 173 -5.81 -21.11 -2.31
N ALA A 174 -6.02 -20.09 -1.52
CA ALA A 174 -6.24 -20.20 -0.09
C ALA A 174 -7.18 -19.09 0.43
N VAL A 175 -7.72 -19.31 1.62
CA VAL A 175 -8.51 -18.32 2.39
C VAL A 175 -7.83 -18.15 3.74
N HIS A 176 -7.70 -16.92 4.20
CA HIS A 176 -7.13 -16.65 5.52
C HIS A 176 -8.04 -17.22 6.61
N PRO A 177 -7.49 -17.94 7.61
CA PRO A 177 -8.30 -18.66 8.59
C PRO A 177 -9.15 -17.75 9.49
N GLU A 178 -8.70 -16.50 9.72
CA GLU A 178 -9.35 -15.58 10.66
C GLU A 178 -9.95 -14.34 9.97
N VAL A 179 -9.45 -13.98 8.79
CA VAL A 179 -9.88 -12.75 8.07
C VAL A 179 -10.57 -13.14 6.77
N ASN A 180 -11.88 -13.19 6.81
CA ASN A 180 -12.72 -13.72 5.73
C ASN A 180 -12.65 -12.96 4.40
N SER A 181 -12.13 -11.74 4.38
CA SER A 181 -11.93 -10.95 3.15
C SER A 181 -10.55 -11.16 2.51
N THR A 182 -9.69 -11.98 3.11
CA THR A 182 -8.32 -12.19 2.67
C THR A 182 -8.16 -13.60 2.07
N GLY A 183 -7.54 -13.68 0.90
CA GLY A 183 -7.52 -14.88 0.08
C GLY A 183 -8.77 -14.98 -0.83
N ARG A 184 -8.92 -16.08 -1.55
CA ARG A 184 -9.96 -16.25 -2.57
C ARG A 184 -10.99 -17.29 -2.16
N HIS A 185 -12.16 -16.85 -1.76
CA HIS A 185 -13.29 -17.76 -1.53
C HIS A 185 -13.74 -18.44 -2.82
N GLY A 186 -14.08 -19.72 -2.73
CA GLY A 186 -14.54 -20.51 -3.86
C GLY A 186 -13.44 -20.94 -4.84
N PHE A 187 -12.17 -20.81 -4.45
CA PHE A 187 -11.04 -21.21 -5.28
C PHE A 187 -11.09 -22.71 -5.64
N GLU A 188 -11.57 -23.56 -4.75
CA GLU A 188 -11.72 -25.01 -4.99
C GLU A 188 -12.69 -25.30 -6.14
N TYR A 189 -13.77 -24.54 -6.23
CA TYR A 189 -14.72 -24.64 -7.34
C TYR A 189 -14.11 -24.08 -8.62
N TYR A 190 -13.48 -22.90 -8.53
CA TYR A 190 -12.87 -22.27 -9.68
C TYR A 190 -11.77 -23.15 -10.31
N ASN A 191 -10.91 -23.74 -9.48
CA ASN A 191 -9.82 -24.60 -9.96
C ASN A 191 -10.34 -25.90 -10.59
N LYS A 192 -11.54 -26.38 -10.19
CA LYS A 192 -12.16 -27.59 -10.73
C LYS A 192 -13.06 -27.33 -11.92
N LEU A 193 -13.82 -26.23 -11.90
CA LEU A 193 -14.93 -25.98 -12.83
C LEU A 193 -14.63 -24.83 -13.81
N GLY A 194 -13.61 -23.99 -13.54
CA GLY A 194 -13.35 -22.77 -14.28
C GLY A 194 -14.26 -21.60 -13.91
N TYR A 195 -15.17 -21.77 -12.96
CA TYR A 195 -16.05 -20.74 -12.44
C TYR A 195 -16.42 -21.02 -10.98
N VAL A 196 -16.93 -19.99 -10.29
CA VAL A 196 -17.45 -20.10 -8.91
C VAL A 196 -18.98 -20.23 -8.99
N PRO A 197 -19.60 -21.35 -8.53
CA PRO A 197 -21.04 -21.54 -8.58
C PRO A 197 -21.81 -20.55 -7.70
N TYR A 198 -23.05 -20.24 -8.07
CA TYR A 198 -23.93 -19.31 -7.35
C TYR A 198 -24.07 -19.62 -5.86
N LEU A 199 -24.13 -20.89 -5.48
CA LEU A 199 -24.29 -21.32 -4.08
C LEU A 199 -23.01 -21.23 -3.26
N SER A 200 -21.87 -20.85 -3.85
CA SER A 200 -20.56 -20.79 -3.19
C SER A 200 -20.07 -19.35 -2.93
N LEU A 201 -20.95 -18.43 -2.58
CA LEU A 201 -20.63 -17.11 -2.05
C LEU A 201 -20.28 -16.01 -3.08
N ILE A 202 -20.45 -16.22 -4.38
CA ILE A 202 -20.10 -15.22 -5.40
C ILE A 202 -20.82 -13.87 -5.19
N HIS A 203 -22.03 -13.88 -4.65
CA HIS A 203 -22.78 -12.67 -4.35
C HIS A 203 -22.45 -12.01 -3.00
N ILE A 204 -21.55 -12.60 -2.22
CA ILE A 204 -21.01 -12.00 -0.99
C ILE A 204 -19.76 -11.17 -1.30
N SER A 205 -19.01 -11.54 -2.34
CA SER A 205 -17.76 -10.90 -2.71
C SER A 205 -17.89 -9.71 -3.66
N GLU A 206 -19.01 -9.59 -4.38
CA GLU A 206 -19.27 -8.42 -5.25
C GLU A 206 -20.75 -8.03 -5.20
N PRO A 207 -21.08 -6.90 -4.58
CA PRO A 207 -22.37 -6.30 -4.83
C PRO A 207 -22.39 -5.88 -6.32
N THR A 208 -23.17 -6.61 -7.12
CA THR A 208 -23.47 -6.21 -8.49
C THR A 208 -24.09 -4.82 -8.47
N ARG A 209 -23.37 -3.86 -8.95
CA ARG A 209 -23.87 -2.54 -9.35
C ARG A 209 -23.73 -2.38 -10.85
#